data_51c1c229addc5c376d858bf603c4d758
#
_entry.id   51c1c229addc5c376d858bf603c4d758
#
_cell.length_a   1.000
_cell.length_b   1.000
_cell.length_c   1.000
_cell.angle_alpha   90.00
_cell.angle_beta   90.00
_cell.angle_gamma   90.00
#
_symmetry.space_group_name_H-M   'P 1'
#
loop_
_entity.id
_entity.type
_entity.pdbx_description
1 polymer ?
#
loop_
_entity_poly.entity_id
_entity_poly.type
_entity_poly.pdbx_seq_one_letter_code
_entity_poly.pdbx_strand_id
1 'polypeptide(L)'
;AQKMELTKNLLDILRCPNCGDDTASLEVEGDHLLCPVCSSVFPIVTNRPVMLKRDNAVFQMDKYQEAERKRFKRPGRWISCLIPDPSINLSRTRVLECVRTLLAVKKSARVLIVGSGGQRSGVDIALGAGDGVQVICSDIDLDADVDLFCDGHDLPFINESFDAVVTTVVLEHVLYPERAAAEIHRVLTPNGLLYSEMPFMQQVHEGAYDF
;
A
#
# COMPACT_ATOMS: atom_id res chain seq x y z
N ALA A 1 -13.74 -16.09 -15.87
CA ALA A 1 -13.41 -15.28 -14.69
C ALA A 1 -12.26 -15.98 -13.97
N GLN A 2 -11.05 -15.48 -14.13
CA GLN A 2 -9.87 -16.00 -13.45
C GLN A 2 -9.94 -15.48 -12.00
N LYS A 3 -10.21 -16.37 -11.06
CA LYS A 3 -10.13 -16.12 -9.64
C LYS A 3 -8.64 -15.95 -9.34
N MET A 4 -8.18 -14.71 -9.25
CA MET A 4 -6.82 -14.41 -8.80
C MET A 4 -6.80 -14.72 -7.31
N GLU A 5 -6.16 -15.80 -6.92
CA GLU A 5 -5.91 -16.12 -5.52
C GLU A 5 -5.05 -15.00 -4.92
N LEU A 6 -5.48 -14.46 -3.77
CA LEU A 6 -4.60 -13.68 -2.90
C LEU A 6 -3.29 -14.46 -2.79
N THR A 7 -2.19 -13.86 -3.21
CA THR A 7 -0.91 -14.59 -3.22
C THR A 7 -0.62 -15.04 -1.80
N LYS A 8 -0.31 -16.32 -1.63
CA LYS A 8 0.04 -16.90 -0.32
C LYS A 8 1.08 -16.02 0.41
N ASN A 9 2.03 -15.48 -0.33
CA ASN A 9 3.07 -14.58 0.19
C ASN A 9 2.54 -13.29 0.82
N LEU A 10 1.38 -12.77 0.39
CA LEU A 10 0.75 -11.61 1.02
C LEU A 10 0.04 -12.04 2.32
N LEU A 11 -0.74 -13.14 2.28
CA LEU A 11 -1.47 -13.64 3.44
C LEU A 11 -0.54 -13.99 4.61
N ASP A 12 0.64 -14.55 4.33
CA ASP A 12 1.62 -14.96 5.33
C ASP A 12 2.19 -13.78 6.16
N ILE A 13 2.05 -12.54 5.67
CA ILE A 13 2.53 -11.34 6.36
C ILE A 13 1.43 -10.39 6.82
N LEU A 14 0.18 -10.69 6.50
CA LEU A 14 -0.95 -9.89 6.98
C LEU A 14 -1.22 -10.18 8.46
N ARG A 15 -1.51 -9.10 9.20
CA ARG A 15 -2.07 -9.18 10.56
C ARG A 15 -3.38 -8.40 10.64
N CYS A 16 -4.17 -8.73 11.63
CA CYS A 16 -5.39 -7.99 11.92
C CYS A 16 -5.08 -6.58 12.45
N PRO A 17 -5.51 -5.48 11.79
CA PRO A 17 -5.27 -4.14 12.30
C PRO A 17 -6.07 -3.83 13.58
N ASN A 18 -7.13 -4.59 13.88
CA ASN A 18 -7.97 -4.35 15.07
C ASN A 18 -7.34 -4.90 16.37
N CYS A 19 -6.85 -6.12 16.38
CA CYS A 19 -6.21 -6.69 17.57
C CYS A 19 -4.68 -6.60 17.54
N GLY A 20 -4.08 -6.43 16.37
CA GLY A 20 -2.62 -6.29 16.23
C GLY A 20 -1.84 -7.57 16.58
N ASP A 21 -2.49 -8.73 16.52
CA ASP A 21 -1.84 -10.01 16.83
C ASP A 21 -0.98 -10.46 15.64
N ASP A 22 0.33 -10.57 15.86
CA ASP A 22 1.30 -11.00 14.85
C ASP A 22 1.40 -12.52 14.72
N THR A 23 0.77 -13.27 15.62
CA THR A 23 0.88 -14.76 15.67
C THR A 23 -0.28 -15.44 14.95
N ALA A 24 -1.39 -14.75 14.76
CA ALA A 24 -2.60 -15.29 14.16
C ALA A 24 -2.67 -14.97 12.67
N SER A 25 -2.65 -16.01 11.84
CA SER A 25 -2.91 -15.88 10.40
C SER A 25 -4.39 -15.56 10.15
N LEU A 26 -4.65 -14.66 9.20
CA LEU A 26 -6.01 -14.38 8.74
C LEU A 26 -6.51 -15.53 7.87
N GLU A 27 -7.77 -15.90 8.06
CA GLU A 27 -8.42 -16.99 7.32
C GLU A 27 -9.24 -16.43 6.16
N VAL A 28 -9.12 -17.07 4.98
CA VAL A 28 -9.90 -16.68 3.79
C VAL A 28 -11.23 -17.40 3.81
N GLU A 29 -12.32 -16.66 3.96
CA GLU A 29 -13.68 -17.18 3.92
C GLU A 29 -14.49 -16.50 2.80
N GLY A 30 -14.60 -17.16 1.65
CA GLY A 30 -15.35 -16.63 0.51
C GLY A 30 -14.75 -15.32 -0.04
N ASP A 31 -15.44 -14.20 0.18
CA ASP A 31 -15.08 -12.86 -0.27
C ASP A 31 -14.54 -11.96 0.86
N HIS A 32 -14.09 -12.56 1.97
CA HIS A 32 -13.53 -11.80 3.10
C HIS A 32 -12.39 -12.54 3.80
N LEU A 33 -11.62 -11.79 4.57
CA LEU A 33 -10.65 -12.32 5.53
C LEU A 33 -11.26 -12.24 6.93
N LEU A 34 -11.09 -13.31 7.69
CA LEU A 34 -11.52 -13.42 9.09
C LEU A 34 -10.30 -13.45 10.01
N CYS A 35 -10.35 -12.67 11.08
CA CYS A 35 -9.37 -12.79 12.16
C CYS A 35 -9.87 -13.80 13.19
N PRO A 36 -9.15 -14.92 13.43
CA PRO A 36 -9.60 -15.95 14.38
C PRO A 36 -9.53 -15.49 15.84
N VAL A 37 -8.75 -14.41 16.15
CA VAL A 37 -8.57 -13.90 17.51
C VAL A 37 -9.70 -12.97 17.93
N CYS A 38 -10.05 -11.99 17.10
CA CYS A 38 -11.03 -10.96 17.47
C CYS A 38 -12.30 -10.96 16.61
N SER A 39 -12.45 -11.96 15.73
CA SER A 39 -13.58 -12.12 14.81
C SER A 39 -13.85 -10.89 13.93
N SER A 40 -12.80 -10.10 13.64
CA SER A 40 -12.89 -8.99 12.69
C SER A 40 -12.92 -9.53 11.27
N VAL A 41 -13.80 -8.95 10.46
CA VAL A 41 -14.01 -9.32 9.06
C VAL A 41 -13.53 -8.21 8.16
N PHE A 42 -12.75 -8.54 7.13
CA PHE A 42 -12.21 -7.61 6.16
C PHE A 42 -12.66 -8.03 4.75
N PRO A 43 -13.45 -7.22 4.05
CA PRO A 43 -13.94 -7.58 2.73
C PRO A 43 -12.80 -7.63 1.70
N ILE A 44 -12.95 -8.54 0.72
CA ILE A 44 -12.09 -8.62 -0.45
C ILE A 44 -12.85 -8.00 -1.62
N VAL A 45 -12.40 -6.83 -2.07
CA VAL A 45 -13.00 -6.06 -3.15
C VAL A 45 -12.12 -6.14 -4.38
N THR A 46 -12.60 -6.66 -5.50
CA THR A 46 -11.79 -6.88 -6.73
C THR A 46 -10.47 -7.63 -6.49
N ASN A 47 -10.50 -8.69 -5.69
CA ASN A 47 -9.34 -9.48 -5.23
C ASN A 47 -8.34 -8.73 -4.35
N ARG A 48 -8.72 -7.62 -3.74
CA ARG A 48 -7.89 -6.80 -2.86
C ARG A 48 -8.54 -6.72 -1.49
N PRO A 49 -7.87 -7.14 -0.43
CA PRO A 49 -8.42 -7.01 0.91
C PRO A 49 -8.47 -5.53 1.33
N VAL A 50 -9.56 -5.17 2.01
CA VAL A 50 -9.74 -3.85 2.62
C VAL A 50 -9.45 -3.98 4.11
N MET A 51 -8.22 -3.62 4.48
CA MET A 51 -7.67 -3.86 5.82
C MET A 51 -7.74 -2.59 6.68
N LEU A 52 -8.95 -2.14 6.98
CA LEU A 52 -9.19 -0.95 7.81
C LEU A 52 -9.58 -1.32 9.22
N LYS A 53 -9.16 -0.50 10.20
CA LYS A 53 -9.67 -0.60 11.56
C LYS A 53 -11.17 -0.33 11.61
N ARG A 54 -11.86 -1.03 12.51
CA ARG A 54 -13.30 -0.88 12.71
C ARG A 54 -13.68 0.52 13.23
N ASP A 55 -12.81 1.15 14.00
CA ASP A 55 -12.96 2.48 14.57
C ASP A 55 -12.28 3.60 13.75
N ASN A 56 -11.92 3.31 12.49
CA ASN A 56 -11.37 4.33 11.60
C ASN A 56 -12.45 5.39 11.31
N ALA A 57 -12.22 6.61 11.81
CA ALA A 57 -13.20 7.70 11.73
C ALA A 57 -13.29 8.34 10.34
N VAL A 58 -12.27 8.15 9.49
CA VAL A 58 -12.16 8.81 8.17
C VAL A 58 -12.57 7.88 7.05
N PHE A 59 -12.04 6.65 7.07
CA PHE A 59 -12.23 5.67 6.00
C PHE A 59 -13.16 4.55 6.44
N GLN A 60 -14.28 4.41 5.76
CA GLN A 60 -15.34 3.45 6.09
C GLN A 60 -15.31 2.28 5.09
N MET A 61 -15.28 1.04 5.59
CA MET A 61 -15.19 -0.18 4.76
C MET A 61 -16.35 -0.35 3.77
N ASP A 62 -17.55 0.10 4.12
CA ASP A 62 -18.74 0.03 3.26
C ASP A 62 -18.58 0.83 1.97
N LYS A 63 -17.86 1.95 1.99
CA LYS A 63 -17.57 2.76 0.79
C LYS A 63 -16.77 1.97 -0.26
N TYR A 64 -15.90 1.06 0.16
CA TYR A 64 -15.12 0.21 -0.75
C TYR A 64 -16.00 -0.81 -1.45
N GLN A 65 -16.96 -1.39 -0.76
CA GLN A 65 -17.93 -2.32 -1.33
C GLN A 65 -18.91 -1.61 -2.30
N GLU A 66 -19.32 -0.38 -1.98
CA GLU A 66 -20.18 0.42 -2.86
C GLU A 66 -19.45 0.89 -4.12
N ALA A 67 -18.17 1.25 -4.02
CA ALA A 67 -17.37 1.70 -5.16
C ALA A 67 -17.20 0.59 -6.20
N GLU A 68 -17.07 -0.67 -5.79
CA GLU A 68 -17.02 -1.81 -6.69
C GLU A 68 -18.27 -1.88 -7.58
N ARG A 69 -19.45 -1.66 -7.02
CA ARG A 69 -20.71 -1.63 -7.78
C ARG A 69 -20.78 -0.50 -8.81
N LYS A 70 -20.04 0.61 -8.59
CA LYS A 70 -20.00 1.80 -9.46
C LYS A 70 -18.89 1.74 -10.52
N ARG A 71 -17.80 1.00 -10.28
CA ARG A 71 -16.65 0.90 -11.20
C ARG A 71 -17.01 0.33 -12.57
N PHE A 72 -18.00 -0.52 -12.67
CA PHE A 72 -18.54 -1.05 -13.94
C PHE A 72 -19.11 -0.01 -14.91
N LYS A 73 -19.18 1.28 -14.54
CA LYS A 73 -19.83 2.35 -15.32
C LYS A 73 -18.93 3.52 -15.75
N ARG A 74 -17.62 3.49 -15.44
CA ARG A 74 -16.72 4.59 -15.84
C ARG A 74 -16.07 4.33 -17.20
N PRO A 75 -16.24 5.20 -18.22
CA PRO A 75 -15.49 5.11 -19.47
C PRO A 75 -14.01 5.36 -19.22
N GLY A 76 -13.15 4.56 -19.86
CA GLY A 76 -11.71 4.57 -19.68
C GLY A 76 -11.05 5.94 -19.91
N ARG A 77 -10.08 6.25 -19.09
CA ARG A 77 -9.32 7.51 -19.00
C ARG A 77 -8.17 7.57 -20.02
N TRP A 78 -8.42 7.31 -21.30
CA TRP A 78 -7.36 7.26 -22.33
C TRP A 78 -6.95 8.62 -22.90
N ILE A 79 -7.63 9.71 -22.53
CA ILE A 79 -7.30 11.07 -22.99
C ILE A 79 -6.10 11.66 -22.23
N SER A 80 -5.85 11.25 -20.99
CA SER A 80 -4.71 11.76 -20.18
C SER A 80 -3.34 11.31 -20.69
N CYS A 81 -3.26 10.24 -21.47
CA CYS A 81 -2.00 9.76 -22.06
C CYS A 81 -1.46 10.63 -23.21
N LEU A 82 -2.25 11.62 -23.66
CA LEU A 82 -1.88 12.48 -24.79
C LEU A 82 -1.25 13.81 -24.37
N ILE A 83 -1.23 14.10 -23.06
CA ILE A 83 -0.61 15.34 -22.52
C ILE A 83 0.80 14.96 -22.06
N PRO A 84 1.86 15.46 -22.73
CA PRO A 84 3.22 15.24 -22.25
C PRO A 84 3.39 15.93 -20.89
N ASP A 85 3.84 15.17 -19.89
CA ASP A 85 4.24 15.72 -18.59
C ASP A 85 5.64 16.34 -18.74
N PRO A 86 5.78 17.66 -18.64
CA PRO A 86 7.06 18.33 -18.78
C PRO A 86 7.94 18.20 -17.53
N SER A 87 7.48 17.54 -16.47
CA SER A 87 8.22 17.42 -15.23
C SER A 87 9.30 16.33 -15.32
N ILE A 88 10.51 16.63 -14.84
CA ILE A 88 11.55 15.63 -14.65
C ILE A 88 11.34 15.01 -13.26
N ASN A 89 10.64 13.90 -13.21
CA ASN A 89 10.48 13.15 -11.96
C ASN A 89 11.71 12.25 -11.72
N LEU A 90 12.56 12.65 -10.77
CA LEU A 90 13.74 11.90 -10.35
C LEU A 90 13.45 10.82 -9.28
N SER A 91 12.26 10.83 -8.68
CA SER A 91 11.86 9.90 -7.60
C SER A 91 12.08 8.46 -8.01
N ARG A 92 11.63 8.08 -9.20
CA ARG A 92 11.80 6.73 -9.74
C ARG A 92 13.25 6.27 -9.75
N THR A 93 14.16 7.12 -10.24
CA THR A 93 15.58 6.78 -10.31
C THR A 93 16.18 6.60 -8.91
N ARG A 94 15.85 7.49 -7.98
CA ARG A 94 16.35 7.43 -6.59
C ARG A 94 15.82 6.23 -5.82
N VAL A 95 14.52 5.90 -5.98
CA VAL A 95 13.95 4.68 -5.38
C VAL A 95 14.66 3.44 -5.91
N LEU A 96 14.89 3.36 -7.22
CA LEU A 96 15.61 2.23 -7.83
C LEU A 96 17.05 2.12 -7.31
N GLU A 97 17.75 3.23 -7.12
CA GLU A 97 19.09 3.26 -6.51
C GLU A 97 19.07 2.77 -5.06
N CYS A 98 18.10 3.22 -4.26
CA CYS A 98 17.91 2.78 -2.89
C CYS A 98 17.71 1.26 -2.82
N VAL A 99 16.80 0.71 -3.61
CA VAL A 99 16.53 -0.74 -3.64
C VAL A 99 17.71 -1.53 -4.20
N ARG A 100 18.43 -1.03 -5.21
CA ARG A 100 19.67 -1.67 -5.70
C ARG A 100 20.73 -1.75 -4.61
N THR A 101 20.87 -0.72 -3.77
CA THR A 101 21.78 -0.74 -2.62
C THR A 101 21.41 -1.86 -1.66
N LEU A 102 20.13 -2.06 -1.39
CA LEU A 102 19.64 -3.17 -0.58
C LEU A 102 19.97 -4.53 -1.21
N LEU A 103 19.70 -4.69 -2.51
CA LEU A 103 19.94 -5.93 -3.23
C LEU A 103 21.43 -6.27 -3.40
N ALA A 104 22.33 -5.29 -3.26
CA ALA A 104 23.76 -5.55 -3.22
C ALA A 104 24.18 -6.37 -2.00
N VAL A 105 23.38 -6.34 -0.93
CA VAL A 105 23.65 -7.09 0.34
C VAL A 105 22.66 -8.24 0.57
N LYS A 106 21.49 -8.21 -0.06
CA LYS A 106 20.47 -9.26 0.07
C LYS A 106 20.13 -9.86 -1.31
N LYS A 107 20.07 -11.18 -1.38
CA LYS A 107 19.72 -11.90 -2.63
C LYS A 107 18.23 -11.74 -3.01
N SER A 108 17.39 -11.46 -2.02
CA SER A 108 15.96 -11.20 -2.22
C SER A 108 15.51 -10.13 -1.23
N ALA A 109 14.53 -9.34 -1.62
CA ALA A 109 13.97 -8.28 -0.79
C ALA A 109 12.46 -8.18 -0.97
N ARG A 110 11.77 -7.88 0.15
CA ARG A 110 10.35 -7.50 0.13
C ARG A 110 10.24 -5.99 0.34
N VAL A 111 9.58 -5.33 -0.59
CA VAL A 111 9.43 -3.88 -0.61
C VAL A 111 7.95 -3.51 -0.49
N LEU A 112 7.61 -2.66 0.47
CA LEU A 112 6.28 -2.07 0.61
C LEU A 112 6.29 -0.67 -0.03
N ILE A 113 5.30 -0.38 -0.86
CA ILE A 113 5.01 0.96 -1.35
C ILE A 113 3.73 1.41 -0.67
N VAL A 114 3.82 2.44 0.18
CA VAL A 114 2.68 3.07 0.86
C VAL A 114 2.24 4.28 0.07
N GLY A 115 0.94 4.37 -0.26
CA GLY A 115 0.42 5.45 -1.08
C GLY A 115 0.87 5.35 -2.54
N SER A 116 0.62 4.22 -3.21
CA SER A 116 1.09 3.99 -4.58
C SER A 116 0.33 4.80 -5.64
N GLY A 117 -0.78 5.43 -5.28
CA GLY A 117 -1.58 6.28 -6.18
C GLY A 117 -2.45 5.53 -7.17
N GLY A 118 -3.14 6.29 -8.01
CA GLY A 118 -4.13 5.78 -8.97
C GLY A 118 -3.58 5.01 -10.17
N GLN A 119 -2.27 4.98 -10.34
CA GLN A 119 -1.57 4.10 -11.29
C GLN A 119 -0.38 3.51 -10.54
N ARG A 120 -0.17 2.20 -10.68
CA ARG A 120 1.09 1.59 -10.23
C ARG A 120 2.22 2.46 -10.76
N SER A 121 2.92 3.10 -9.86
CA SER A 121 4.02 3.98 -10.25
C SER A 121 5.02 3.11 -11.01
N GLY A 122 5.61 3.60 -12.10
CA GLY A 122 6.59 2.79 -12.84
C GLY A 122 7.77 2.32 -11.99
N VAL A 123 7.78 2.65 -10.70
CA VAL A 123 8.70 2.19 -9.65
C VAL A 123 8.41 0.74 -9.28
N ASP A 124 7.16 0.38 -8.98
CA ASP A 124 6.75 -0.98 -8.64
C ASP A 124 7.00 -1.94 -9.80
N ILE A 125 6.68 -1.52 -11.04
CA ILE A 125 6.96 -2.29 -12.26
C ILE A 125 8.48 -2.47 -12.45
N ALA A 126 9.27 -1.42 -12.24
CA ALA A 126 10.71 -1.49 -12.44
C ALA A 126 11.42 -2.30 -11.34
N LEU A 127 10.88 -2.29 -10.11
CA LEU A 127 11.37 -3.12 -9.00
C LEU A 127 10.95 -4.58 -9.17
N GLY A 128 9.70 -4.85 -9.56
CA GLY A 128 9.18 -6.19 -9.74
C GLY A 128 9.72 -6.91 -10.98
N ALA A 129 10.35 -6.19 -11.92
CA ALA A 129 11.01 -6.78 -13.07
C ALA A 129 12.37 -7.42 -12.76
N GLY A 130 12.89 -7.26 -11.54
CA GLY A 130 14.15 -7.85 -11.10
C GLY A 130 13.95 -9.17 -10.37
N ASP A 131 14.77 -10.18 -10.68
CA ASP A 131 14.78 -11.44 -9.93
C ASP A 131 15.06 -11.17 -8.45
N GLY A 132 14.20 -11.69 -7.58
CA GLY A 132 14.36 -11.64 -6.13
C GLY A 132 13.71 -10.46 -5.41
N VAL A 133 12.98 -9.56 -6.09
CA VAL A 133 12.21 -8.49 -5.42
C VAL A 133 10.72 -8.80 -5.43
N GLN A 134 10.13 -8.83 -4.24
CA GLN A 134 8.68 -8.86 -4.06
C GLN A 134 8.21 -7.45 -3.71
N VAL A 135 7.39 -6.84 -4.57
CA VAL A 135 6.79 -5.52 -4.32
C VAL A 135 5.34 -5.70 -3.91
N ILE A 136 4.95 -5.03 -2.82
CA ILE A 136 3.57 -4.95 -2.33
C ILE A 136 3.17 -3.47 -2.33
N CYS A 137 2.09 -3.15 -3.01
CA CYS A 137 1.55 -1.81 -3.12
C CYS A 137 0.31 -1.66 -2.23
N SER A 138 0.26 -0.61 -1.43
CA SER A 138 -0.89 -0.25 -0.61
C SER A 138 -1.31 1.19 -0.82
N ASP A 139 -2.59 1.44 -0.70
CA ASP A 139 -3.17 2.79 -0.72
C ASP A 139 -4.51 2.79 0.02
N ILE A 140 -5.00 3.97 0.31
CA ILE A 140 -6.34 4.20 0.85
C ILE A 140 -7.32 4.63 -0.24
N ASP A 141 -6.83 5.10 -1.40
CA ASP A 141 -7.67 5.53 -2.50
C ASP A 141 -8.32 4.34 -3.20
N LEU A 142 -9.66 4.39 -3.31
CA LEU A 142 -10.48 3.39 -3.98
C LEU A 142 -10.16 3.19 -5.46
N ASP A 143 -9.63 4.22 -6.12
CA ASP A 143 -9.26 4.20 -7.53
C ASP A 143 -7.81 3.71 -7.75
N ALA A 144 -7.05 3.50 -6.67
CA ALA A 144 -5.67 3.03 -6.75
C ALA A 144 -5.56 1.58 -7.25
N ASP A 145 -4.51 1.31 -8.03
CA ASP A 145 -4.15 -0.05 -8.44
C ASP A 145 -3.14 -0.64 -7.43
N VAL A 146 -3.66 -1.34 -6.43
CA VAL A 146 -2.91 -1.82 -5.26
C VAL A 146 -3.08 -3.32 -5.04
N ASP A 147 -2.27 -3.89 -4.17
CA ASP A 147 -2.44 -5.26 -3.69
C ASP A 147 -3.41 -5.33 -2.51
N LEU A 148 -3.50 -4.26 -1.71
CA LEU A 148 -4.48 -4.11 -0.62
C LEU A 148 -4.81 -2.65 -0.35
N PHE A 149 -5.99 -2.41 0.22
CA PHE A 149 -6.38 -1.10 0.74
C PHE A 149 -6.13 -1.06 2.25
N CYS A 150 -5.37 -0.07 2.70
CA CYS A 150 -5.14 0.15 4.14
C CYS A 150 -4.81 1.60 4.44
N ASP A 151 -4.97 1.96 5.73
CA ASP A 151 -4.56 3.25 6.26
C ASP A 151 -3.08 3.19 6.68
N GLY A 152 -2.28 4.17 6.26
CA GLY A 152 -0.87 4.28 6.64
C GLY A 152 -0.63 4.42 8.14
N HIS A 153 -1.65 4.83 8.92
CA HIS A 153 -1.59 4.90 10.37
C HIS A 153 -1.71 3.54 11.07
N ASP A 154 -2.15 2.50 10.35
CA ASP A 154 -2.40 1.15 10.87
C ASP A 154 -2.07 0.10 9.82
N LEU A 155 -0.80 -0.03 9.47
CA LEU A 155 -0.34 -0.97 8.46
C LEU A 155 -0.67 -2.42 8.86
N PRO A 156 -1.45 -3.16 8.06
CA PRO A 156 -1.93 -4.49 8.40
C PRO A 156 -0.89 -5.58 8.12
N PHE A 157 0.34 -5.38 8.55
CA PHE A 157 1.44 -6.30 8.36
C PHE A 157 2.08 -6.67 9.70
N ILE A 158 2.58 -7.89 9.81
CA ILE A 158 3.34 -8.33 10.98
C ILE A 158 4.63 -7.50 11.12
N ASN A 159 5.19 -7.47 12.32
CA ASN A 159 6.45 -6.78 12.59
C ASN A 159 7.57 -7.30 11.68
N GLU A 160 8.52 -6.43 11.32
CA GLU A 160 9.75 -6.80 10.62
C GLU A 160 9.52 -7.62 9.33
N SER A 161 8.48 -7.30 8.57
CA SER A 161 8.08 -8.05 7.37
C SER A 161 8.65 -7.50 6.06
N PHE A 162 9.22 -6.28 6.07
CA PHE A 162 9.73 -5.63 4.87
C PHE A 162 11.20 -5.23 4.98
N ASP A 163 11.96 -5.46 3.93
CA ASP A 163 13.35 -5.04 3.81
C ASP A 163 13.48 -3.58 3.38
N ALA A 164 12.48 -3.06 2.72
CA ALA A 164 12.37 -1.64 2.41
C ALA A 164 10.91 -1.17 2.42
N VAL A 165 10.71 0.09 2.79
CA VAL A 165 9.45 0.82 2.64
C VAL A 165 9.71 2.05 1.80
N VAL A 166 8.81 2.29 0.84
CA VAL A 166 8.83 3.45 -0.04
C VAL A 166 7.57 4.25 0.20
N THR A 167 7.71 5.56 0.45
CA THR A 167 6.58 6.50 0.57
C THR A 167 6.94 7.78 -0.17
N THR A 168 6.20 8.09 -1.22
CA THR A 168 6.44 9.26 -2.06
C THR A 168 5.18 10.11 -2.09
N VAL A 169 5.28 11.36 -1.61
CA VAL A 169 4.16 12.32 -1.60
C VAL A 169 2.94 11.75 -0.83
N VAL A 170 3.16 11.26 0.38
CA VAL A 170 2.14 10.64 1.23
C VAL A 170 2.06 11.27 2.61
N LEU A 171 3.23 11.47 3.25
CA LEU A 171 3.26 11.88 4.66
C LEU A 171 2.69 13.27 4.90
N GLU A 172 2.66 14.12 3.89
CA GLU A 172 2.00 15.43 3.91
C GLU A 172 0.47 15.34 3.91
N HIS A 173 -0.10 14.20 3.51
CA HIS A 173 -1.54 13.97 3.46
C HIS A 173 -2.07 13.15 4.64
N VAL A 174 -1.22 12.73 5.56
CA VAL A 174 -1.64 11.95 6.72
C VAL A 174 -1.85 12.82 7.94
N LEU A 175 -2.93 12.59 8.68
CA LEU A 175 -3.30 13.41 9.83
C LEU A 175 -2.29 13.34 10.99
N TYR A 176 -1.68 12.17 11.20
CA TYR A 176 -0.69 11.90 12.27
C TYR A 176 0.56 11.26 11.65
N PRO A 177 1.46 12.06 11.03
CA PRO A 177 2.64 11.53 10.35
C PRO A 177 3.58 10.75 11.27
N GLU A 178 3.65 11.12 12.56
CA GLU A 178 4.42 10.38 13.56
C GLU A 178 3.90 8.96 13.78
N ARG A 179 2.58 8.75 13.70
CA ARG A 179 1.96 7.43 13.80
C ARG A 179 2.25 6.59 12.57
N ALA A 180 2.12 7.19 11.39
CA ALA A 180 2.49 6.52 10.13
C ALA A 180 3.98 6.15 10.12
N ALA A 181 4.87 7.04 10.59
CA ALA A 181 6.30 6.75 10.71
C ALA A 181 6.58 5.60 11.70
N ALA A 182 5.86 5.53 12.82
CA ALA A 182 5.97 4.43 13.78
C ALA A 182 5.56 3.09 13.17
N GLU A 183 4.47 3.06 12.39
CA GLU A 183 4.04 1.86 11.67
C GLU A 183 5.03 1.44 10.58
N ILE A 184 5.57 2.38 9.81
CA ILE A 184 6.65 2.12 8.85
C ILE A 184 7.86 1.50 9.55
N HIS A 185 8.28 2.08 10.68
CA HIS A 185 9.40 1.54 11.47
C HIS A 185 9.10 0.12 11.98
N ARG A 186 7.90 -0.13 12.45
CA ARG A 186 7.47 -1.42 12.98
C ARG A 186 7.54 -2.54 11.94
N VAL A 187 7.12 -2.25 10.71
CA VAL A 187 7.09 -3.26 9.63
C VAL A 187 8.44 -3.46 8.96
N LEU A 188 9.40 -2.54 9.15
CA LEU A 188 10.76 -2.69 8.63
C LEU A 188 11.56 -3.73 9.42
N THR A 189 12.28 -4.59 8.70
CA THR A 189 13.28 -5.49 9.31
C THR A 189 14.43 -4.67 9.93
N PRO A 190 15.16 -5.21 10.92
CA PRO A 190 16.39 -4.58 11.39
C PRO A 190 17.34 -4.29 10.22
N ASN A 191 17.84 -3.07 10.16
CA ASN A 191 18.63 -2.52 9.03
C ASN A 191 17.86 -2.44 7.69
N GLY A 192 16.53 -2.49 7.72
CA GLY A 192 15.69 -2.20 6.56
C GLY A 192 15.82 -0.73 6.12
N LEU A 193 15.48 -0.45 4.88
CA LEU A 193 15.61 0.89 4.29
C LEU A 193 14.25 1.59 4.19
N LEU A 194 14.20 2.86 4.59
CA LEU A 194 13.09 3.75 4.28
C LEU A 194 13.52 4.73 3.19
N TYR A 195 12.77 4.76 2.09
CA TYR A 195 12.80 5.88 1.16
C TYR A 195 11.54 6.71 1.34
N SER A 196 11.70 7.96 1.75
CA SER A 196 10.58 8.89 1.89
C SER A 196 10.88 10.16 1.10
N GLU A 197 9.89 10.62 0.36
CA GLU A 197 9.94 11.86 -0.40
C GLU A 197 8.70 12.68 -0.09
N MET A 198 8.92 13.95 0.24
CA MET A 198 7.87 14.93 0.49
C MET A 198 8.14 16.16 -0.36
N PRO A 199 7.11 16.85 -0.87
CA PRO A 199 7.29 18.09 -1.60
C PRO A 199 7.85 19.18 -0.69
N PHE A 200 8.72 20.02 -1.25
CA PHE A 200 9.19 21.23 -0.57
C PHE A 200 8.55 22.45 -1.24
N MET A 201 7.87 23.28 -0.46
CA MET A 201 7.17 24.49 -0.94
C MET A 201 6.13 24.21 -2.03
N GLN A 202 5.32 23.19 -1.83
CA GLN A 202 4.21 22.89 -2.73
C GLN A 202 2.99 23.75 -2.40
N GLN A 203 2.22 24.14 -3.44
CA GLN A 203 0.94 24.77 -3.24
C GLN A 203 -0.06 23.72 -2.72
N VAL A 204 -0.91 24.09 -1.74
CA VAL A 204 -2.04 23.27 -1.28
C VAL A 204 -2.86 22.83 -2.48
N HIS A 205 -3.05 21.55 -2.71
CA HIS A 205 -3.63 21.04 -3.94
C HIS A 205 -4.70 19.97 -3.76
N GLU A 206 -4.74 19.25 -2.66
CA GLU A 206 -5.73 18.19 -2.44
C GLU A 206 -6.22 18.10 -0.99
N GLY A 207 -7.51 18.36 -0.78
CA GLY A 207 -8.25 17.90 0.38
C GLY A 207 -7.98 18.59 1.71
N ALA A 208 -8.61 18.05 2.76
CA ALA A 208 -8.63 18.63 4.09
C ALA A 208 -7.34 18.39 4.91
N TYR A 209 -6.43 17.57 4.43
CA TYR A 209 -5.22 17.10 5.14
C TYR A 209 -3.94 17.37 4.35
N ASP A 210 -3.85 18.48 3.67
CA ASP A 210 -2.63 18.92 2.99
C ASP A 210 -1.91 19.90 3.94
N PHE A 211 -0.79 19.50 4.53
CA PHE A 211 -0.05 20.24 5.56
C PHE A 211 1.27 20.81 5.03
#